data_52c8b8fe618e1e1a29f996710d66de23
#
_entry.id   52c8b8fe618e1e1a29f996710d66de23
#
_cell.length_a   1.000
_cell.length_b   1.000
_cell.length_c   1.000
_cell.angle_alpha   90.00
_cell.angle_beta   90.00
_cell.angle_gamma   90.00
#
_symmetry.space_group_name_H-M   'P 1'
#
loop_
_entity.id
_entity.type
_entity.pdbx_description
1 polymer ?
#
loop_
_entity_poly.entity_id
_entity_poly.type
_entity_poly.pdbx_seq_one_letter_code
_entity_poly.pdbx_strand_id
1 'polypeptide(L)'
;MKKEVDRCVLAFEEAKKGKTVSMICSGDAGVYGMAGLMYEVGVNYPETELEIIPGVTAATGGAAVLGAPLIHDFCLISLSDLLTPWEKIEARLLAAAQADFVVCLYNPSSKKRHDYLQKACDLMMKYKSPDTICGTVSNIARDGEEAHVMTLKELRDTQVDMFTTVFIGNSQTKEISNKMVTPRGYRNV
;
A
#
# COMPACT_ATOMS: atom_id res chain seq x y z
N MET A 1 0.26 -17.68 5.83
CA MET A 1 0.17 -16.54 6.78
C MET A 1 -0.06 -17.11 8.17
N LYS A 2 0.35 -16.47 9.24
CA LYS A 2 0.37 -16.87 10.66
C LYS A 2 1.58 -17.71 11.10
N LYS A 3 2.68 -17.73 10.33
CA LYS A 3 3.95 -18.33 10.71
C LYS A 3 5.13 -17.40 10.39
N GLU A 4 4.88 -16.10 10.43
CA GLU A 4 5.87 -15.09 10.06
C GLU A 4 7.06 -15.15 11.03
N VAL A 5 6.80 -15.23 12.34
CA VAL A 5 7.84 -15.38 13.38
C VAL A 5 8.62 -16.66 13.18
N ASP A 6 7.94 -17.82 12.98
CA ASP A 6 8.59 -19.10 12.77
C ASP A 6 9.54 -19.08 11.57
N ARG A 7 9.14 -18.38 10.50
CA ARG A 7 9.98 -18.22 9.30
C ARG A 7 11.22 -17.36 9.57
N CYS A 8 11.10 -16.29 10.36
CA CYS A 8 12.24 -15.50 10.79
C CYS A 8 13.20 -16.32 11.65
N VAL A 9 12.69 -17.04 12.64
CA VAL A 9 13.49 -17.92 13.49
C VAL A 9 14.22 -18.97 12.64
N LEU A 10 13.51 -19.64 11.72
CA LEU A 10 14.13 -20.64 10.84
C LEU A 10 15.27 -20.05 10.01
N ALA A 11 15.09 -18.83 9.47
CA ALA A 11 16.14 -18.14 8.69
C ALA A 11 17.39 -17.89 9.53
N PHE A 12 17.24 -17.40 10.75
CA PHE A 12 18.36 -17.18 11.67
C PHE A 12 19.03 -18.48 12.10
N GLU A 13 18.26 -19.53 12.39
CA GLU A 13 18.82 -20.84 12.76
C GLU A 13 19.62 -21.47 11.60
N GLU A 14 19.22 -21.25 10.34
CA GLU A 14 20.02 -21.69 9.20
C GLU A 14 21.27 -20.82 9.01
N ALA A 15 21.20 -19.49 9.26
CA ALA A 15 22.34 -18.60 9.20
C ALA A 15 23.41 -18.94 10.26
N LYS A 16 23.02 -19.29 11.48
CA LYS A 16 23.93 -19.77 12.53
C LYS A 16 24.76 -21.00 12.14
N LYS A 17 24.31 -21.76 11.14
CA LYS A 17 25.07 -22.91 10.60
C LYS A 17 26.12 -22.46 9.55
N GLY A 18 26.40 -21.16 9.45
CA GLY A 18 27.36 -20.58 8.50
C GLY A 18 26.81 -20.42 7.07
N LYS A 19 25.48 -20.44 6.89
CA LYS A 19 24.85 -20.26 5.57
C LYS A 19 24.50 -18.80 5.32
N THR A 20 24.61 -18.37 4.06
CA THR A 20 23.93 -17.15 3.58
C THR A 20 22.47 -17.50 3.31
N VAL A 21 21.55 -16.83 4.00
CA VAL A 21 20.11 -17.08 3.91
C VAL A 21 19.39 -15.88 3.35
N SER A 22 18.57 -16.07 2.32
CA SER A 22 17.73 -15.02 1.73
C SER A 22 16.27 -15.21 2.12
N MET A 23 15.69 -14.22 2.81
CA MET A 23 14.26 -14.13 3.07
C MET A 23 13.60 -13.36 1.93
N ILE A 24 12.82 -14.05 1.09
CA ILE A 24 12.16 -13.44 -0.07
C ILE A 24 10.80 -12.84 0.35
N CYS A 25 10.59 -11.57 0.03
CA CYS A 25 9.34 -10.84 0.21
C CYS A 25 8.77 -10.40 -1.14
N SER A 26 7.46 -10.31 -1.26
CA SER A 26 6.80 -9.68 -2.40
C SER A 26 6.87 -8.15 -2.24
N GLY A 27 7.21 -7.43 -3.30
CA GLY A 27 7.36 -5.98 -3.28
C GLY A 27 8.63 -5.52 -2.57
N ASP A 28 8.51 -4.65 -1.59
CA ASP A 28 9.62 -4.15 -0.78
C ASP A 28 9.57 -4.74 0.64
N ALA A 29 10.69 -5.21 1.14
CA ALA A 29 10.77 -5.86 2.45
C ALA A 29 10.46 -4.91 3.61
N GLY A 30 10.70 -3.60 3.45
CA GLY A 30 10.48 -2.55 4.45
C GLY A 30 9.07 -1.94 4.41
N VAL A 31 8.30 -2.16 3.31
CA VAL A 31 6.95 -1.59 3.16
C VAL A 31 5.88 -2.67 3.38
N TYR A 32 5.35 -2.74 4.60
CA TYR A 32 4.42 -3.79 5.06
C TYR A 32 4.95 -5.22 4.84
N GLY A 33 6.28 -5.36 4.71
CA GLY A 33 6.98 -6.63 4.51
C GLY A 33 7.55 -7.21 5.80
N MET A 34 8.56 -8.08 5.64
CA MET A 34 9.11 -8.86 6.76
C MET A 34 10.31 -8.20 7.44
N ALA A 35 10.87 -7.09 6.89
CA ALA A 35 12.10 -6.50 7.39
C ALA A 35 12.02 -6.10 8.87
N GLY A 36 10.95 -5.43 9.29
CA GLY A 36 10.74 -5.05 10.69
C GLY A 36 10.75 -6.26 11.62
N LEU A 37 10.01 -7.31 11.27
CA LEU A 37 9.95 -8.54 12.07
C LEU A 37 11.31 -9.27 12.10
N MET A 38 12.09 -9.25 11.01
CA MET A 38 13.44 -9.80 11.01
C MET A 38 14.34 -9.09 12.02
N TYR A 39 14.28 -7.75 12.12
CA TYR A 39 15.02 -7.02 13.15
C TYR A 39 14.54 -7.33 14.57
N GLU A 40 13.22 -7.41 14.80
CA GLU A 40 12.67 -7.74 16.12
C GLU A 40 13.10 -9.13 16.59
N VAL A 41 13.05 -10.12 15.74
CA VAL A 41 13.51 -11.49 16.03
C VAL A 41 15.04 -11.55 16.14
N GLY A 42 15.74 -10.77 15.30
CA GLY A 42 17.20 -10.69 15.20
C GLY A 42 17.89 -10.28 16.50
N VAL A 43 17.19 -9.60 17.41
CA VAL A 43 17.72 -9.27 18.77
C VAL A 43 18.21 -10.52 19.51
N ASN A 44 17.61 -11.69 19.22
CA ASN A 44 18.03 -12.96 19.82
C ASN A 44 19.18 -13.66 19.06
N TYR A 45 19.68 -13.03 17.98
CA TYR A 45 20.72 -13.58 17.10
C TYR A 45 21.81 -12.53 16.79
N PRO A 46 22.48 -11.98 17.84
CA PRO A 46 23.39 -10.84 17.69
C PRO A 46 24.61 -11.12 16.81
N GLU A 47 24.96 -12.38 16.60
CA GLU A 47 26.07 -12.82 15.74
C GLU A 47 25.74 -12.82 14.24
N THR A 48 24.45 -12.65 13.88
CA THR A 48 23.99 -12.74 12.49
C THR A 48 23.77 -11.35 11.93
N GLU A 49 24.52 -11.01 10.90
CA GLU A 49 24.34 -9.76 10.14
C GLU A 49 23.05 -9.85 9.31
N LEU A 50 22.27 -8.78 9.27
CA LEU A 50 21.05 -8.64 8.52
C LEU A 50 21.16 -7.47 7.53
N GLU A 51 21.09 -7.78 6.24
CA GLU A 51 21.04 -6.78 5.16
C GLU A 51 19.63 -6.73 4.56
N ILE A 52 19.08 -5.51 4.40
CA ILE A 52 17.80 -5.31 3.73
C ILE A 52 18.03 -4.83 2.31
N ILE A 53 17.62 -5.66 1.35
CA ILE A 53 17.67 -5.31 -0.06
C ILE A 53 16.34 -4.64 -0.45
N PRO A 54 16.34 -3.39 -0.95
CA PRO A 54 15.13 -2.70 -1.35
C PRO A 54 14.47 -3.37 -2.57
N GLY A 55 13.16 -3.23 -2.67
CA GLY A 55 12.36 -3.73 -3.77
C GLY A 55 11.37 -2.70 -4.29
N VAL A 56 10.58 -3.07 -5.29
CA VAL A 56 9.52 -2.21 -5.84
C VAL A 56 8.22 -2.53 -5.12
N THR A 57 7.80 -1.63 -4.23
CA THR A 57 6.54 -1.77 -3.51
C THR A 57 5.33 -1.57 -4.43
N ALA A 58 4.19 -2.17 -4.12
CA ALA A 58 2.95 -2.06 -4.88
C ALA A 58 2.49 -0.59 -5.09
N ALA A 59 2.83 0.32 -4.18
CA ALA A 59 2.53 1.75 -4.36
C ALA A 59 3.23 2.32 -5.60
N THR A 60 4.54 2.14 -5.73
CA THR A 60 5.30 2.66 -6.88
C THR A 60 5.06 1.83 -8.14
N GLY A 61 4.94 0.51 -8.01
CA GLY A 61 4.61 -0.37 -9.15
C GLY A 61 3.23 -0.05 -9.73
N GLY A 62 2.19 0.02 -8.91
CA GLY A 62 0.84 0.35 -9.34
C GLY A 62 0.69 1.79 -9.83
N ALA A 63 1.41 2.75 -9.21
CA ALA A 63 1.44 4.13 -9.69
C ALA A 63 1.97 4.22 -11.13
N ALA A 64 3.00 3.46 -11.47
CA ALA A 64 3.55 3.42 -12.83
C ALA A 64 2.53 2.88 -13.86
N VAL A 65 1.73 1.89 -13.48
CA VAL A 65 0.64 1.35 -14.33
C VAL A 65 -0.46 2.39 -14.54
N LEU A 66 -0.87 3.08 -13.45
CA LEU A 66 -1.90 4.12 -13.51
C LEU A 66 -1.45 5.40 -14.23
N GLY A 67 -0.16 5.72 -14.22
CA GLY A 67 0.40 6.93 -14.80
C GLY A 67 1.37 7.63 -13.85
N ALA A 68 0.99 8.75 -13.26
CA ALA A 68 1.83 9.52 -12.35
C ALA A 68 1.05 10.12 -11.16
N PRO A 69 0.34 9.28 -10.36
CA PRO A 69 -0.46 9.79 -9.25
C PRO A 69 0.39 10.30 -8.07
N LEU A 70 1.64 9.83 -7.91
CA LEU A 70 2.49 10.07 -6.75
C LEU A 70 3.53 11.17 -6.93
N ILE A 71 3.31 12.13 -7.84
CA ILE A 71 4.26 13.24 -8.09
C ILE A 71 4.26 14.27 -6.95
N HIS A 72 3.19 14.33 -6.18
CA HIS A 72 3.05 15.17 -4.98
C HIS A 72 3.19 14.35 -3.70
N ASP A 73 3.03 14.98 -2.54
CA ASP A 73 3.08 14.30 -1.25
C ASP A 73 2.01 13.21 -1.15
N PHE A 74 2.42 12.05 -0.70
CA PHE A 74 1.55 10.89 -0.58
C PHE A 74 1.82 10.10 0.69
N CYS A 75 0.87 9.28 1.08
CA CYS A 75 1.02 8.37 2.21
C CYS A 75 0.53 6.96 1.86
N LEU A 76 1.05 5.97 2.62
CA LEU A 76 0.65 4.58 2.54
C LEU A 76 -0.16 4.23 3.79
N ILE A 77 -1.35 3.67 3.61
CA ILE A 77 -2.21 3.23 4.72
C ILE A 77 -2.69 1.80 4.44
N SER A 78 -2.42 0.90 5.38
CA SER A 78 -2.98 -0.45 5.33
C SER A 78 -4.34 -0.47 6.03
N LEU A 79 -5.36 -1.00 5.36
CA LEU A 79 -6.68 -1.22 5.95
C LEU A 79 -6.76 -2.52 6.78
N SER A 80 -5.62 -3.20 6.98
CA SER A 80 -5.57 -4.39 7.82
C SER A 80 -5.62 -4.05 9.31
N ASP A 81 -6.67 -4.49 9.98
CA ASP A 81 -6.89 -4.33 11.42
C ASP A 81 -6.32 -5.48 12.27
N LEU A 82 -5.50 -6.35 11.69
CA LEU A 82 -4.93 -7.52 12.39
C LEU A 82 -3.95 -7.10 13.50
N LEU A 83 -3.16 -6.06 13.26
CA LEU A 83 -2.13 -5.56 14.19
C LEU A 83 -2.35 -4.09 14.57
N THR A 84 -3.29 -3.41 13.91
CA THR A 84 -3.57 -1.99 14.13
C THR A 84 -5.07 -1.83 14.34
N PRO A 85 -5.54 -1.30 15.49
CA PRO A 85 -6.97 -1.07 15.72
C PRO A 85 -7.59 -0.17 14.64
N TRP A 86 -8.86 -0.44 14.29
CA TRP A 86 -9.57 0.29 13.24
C TRP A 86 -9.63 1.80 13.50
N GLU A 87 -9.84 2.20 14.77
CA GLU A 87 -9.89 3.61 15.18
C GLU A 87 -8.61 4.37 14.82
N LYS A 88 -7.46 3.67 14.87
CA LYS A 88 -6.17 4.24 14.48
C LYS A 88 -6.03 4.36 12.95
N ILE A 89 -6.59 3.41 12.20
CA ILE A 89 -6.65 3.46 10.73
C ILE A 89 -7.56 4.61 10.31
N GLU A 90 -8.75 4.73 10.92
CA GLU A 90 -9.69 5.83 10.69
C GLU A 90 -9.05 7.21 10.92
N ALA A 91 -8.38 7.40 12.05
CA ALA A 91 -7.69 8.65 12.35
C ALA A 91 -6.65 9.02 11.28
N ARG A 92 -5.90 8.03 10.76
CA ARG A 92 -4.93 8.23 9.68
C ARG A 92 -5.59 8.61 8.36
N LEU A 93 -6.71 7.95 8.00
CA LEU A 93 -7.48 8.26 6.79
C LEU A 93 -8.01 9.68 6.84
N LEU A 94 -8.59 10.10 7.96
CA LEU A 94 -9.11 11.45 8.15
C LEU A 94 -8.01 12.51 8.07
N ALA A 95 -6.89 12.29 8.75
CA ALA A 95 -5.75 13.21 8.73
C ALA A 95 -5.16 13.35 7.31
N ALA A 96 -5.01 12.25 6.58
CA ALA A 96 -4.52 12.25 5.21
C ALA A 96 -5.49 12.95 4.24
N ALA A 97 -6.79 12.75 4.40
CA ALA A 97 -7.81 13.42 3.60
C ALA A 97 -7.86 14.92 3.87
N GLN A 98 -7.80 15.34 5.15
CA GLN A 98 -7.80 16.73 5.57
C GLN A 98 -6.56 17.49 5.09
N ALA A 99 -5.39 16.83 5.11
CA ALA A 99 -4.13 17.40 4.62
C ALA A 99 -3.96 17.29 3.10
N ASP A 100 -4.96 16.81 2.39
CA ASP A 100 -4.99 16.65 0.93
C ASP A 100 -3.86 15.80 0.35
N PHE A 101 -3.39 14.79 1.07
CA PHE A 101 -2.43 13.80 0.54
C PHE A 101 -3.05 12.95 -0.56
N VAL A 102 -2.21 12.51 -1.51
CA VAL A 102 -2.52 11.31 -2.30
C VAL A 102 -2.36 10.09 -1.38
N VAL A 103 -3.31 9.17 -1.40
CA VAL A 103 -3.32 8.03 -0.47
C VAL A 103 -3.28 6.72 -1.24
N CYS A 104 -2.29 5.87 -0.91
CA CYS A 104 -2.25 4.48 -1.38
C CYS A 104 -2.77 3.57 -0.28
N LEU A 105 -3.84 2.83 -0.55
CA LEU A 105 -4.41 1.86 0.37
C LEU A 105 -3.92 0.45 0.06
N TYR A 106 -3.37 -0.20 1.08
CA TYR A 106 -2.98 -1.60 1.08
C TYR A 106 -4.01 -2.44 1.81
N ASN A 107 -4.14 -3.70 1.41
CA ASN A 107 -5.10 -4.63 2.00
C ASN A 107 -6.55 -4.09 2.00
N PRO A 108 -7.05 -3.57 0.88
CA PRO A 108 -8.34 -2.87 0.82
C PRO A 108 -9.53 -3.78 1.12
N SER A 109 -9.37 -5.08 0.93
CA SER A 109 -10.42 -6.06 1.18
C SER A 109 -9.86 -7.41 1.62
N SER A 110 -10.67 -8.20 2.28
CA SER A 110 -10.47 -9.62 2.57
C SER A 110 -11.81 -10.29 2.86
N LYS A 111 -11.84 -11.63 2.98
CA LYS A 111 -13.08 -12.38 3.31
C LYS A 111 -13.82 -11.86 4.55
N LYS A 112 -13.11 -11.27 5.52
CA LYS A 112 -13.69 -10.73 6.77
C LYS A 112 -13.84 -9.21 6.76
N ARG A 113 -13.26 -8.51 5.78
CA ARG A 113 -13.16 -7.04 5.68
C ARG A 113 -13.58 -6.58 4.29
N HIS A 114 -14.73 -7.07 3.82
CA HIS A 114 -15.26 -6.76 2.50
C HIS A 114 -15.77 -5.31 2.37
N ASP A 115 -16.10 -4.66 3.50
CA ASP A 115 -16.67 -3.31 3.59
C ASP A 115 -15.62 -2.23 3.96
N TYR A 116 -14.35 -2.60 4.16
CA TYR A 116 -13.34 -1.66 4.67
C TYR A 116 -12.97 -0.59 3.63
N LEU A 117 -12.94 -0.92 2.35
CA LEU A 117 -12.76 0.08 1.30
C LEU A 117 -13.91 1.09 1.29
N GLN A 118 -15.15 0.62 1.36
CA GLN A 118 -16.33 1.48 1.44
C GLN A 118 -16.24 2.43 2.64
N LYS A 119 -15.94 1.92 3.83
CA LYS A 119 -15.75 2.73 5.04
C LYS A 119 -14.63 3.75 4.87
N ALA A 120 -13.51 3.37 4.28
CA ALA A 120 -12.39 4.28 4.03
C ALA A 120 -12.81 5.41 3.08
N CYS A 121 -13.51 5.11 2.00
CA CYS A 121 -14.04 6.12 1.07
C CYS A 121 -15.04 7.06 1.77
N ASP A 122 -15.96 6.54 2.57
CA ASP A 122 -16.93 7.35 3.34
C ASP A 122 -16.22 8.31 4.31
N LEU A 123 -15.16 7.86 4.97
CA LEU A 123 -14.34 8.71 5.84
C LEU A 123 -13.62 9.80 5.05
N MET A 124 -13.02 9.45 3.93
CA MET A 124 -12.25 10.39 3.12
C MET A 124 -13.12 11.42 2.41
N MET A 125 -14.35 11.07 2.03
CA MET A 125 -15.33 12.01 1.47
C MET A 125 -15.79 13.10 2.45
N LYS A 126 -15.43 13.04 3.73
CA LYS A 126 -15.64 14.16 4.67
C LYS A 126 -14.78 15.38 4.31
N TYR A 127 -13.68 15.20 3.59
CA TYR A 127 -12.72 16.25 3.23
C TYR A 127 -12.39 16.28 1.73
N LYS A 128 -12.55 15.18 1.02
CA LYS A 128 -12.30 15.07 -0.43
C LYS A 128 -13.61 15.08 -1.21
N SER A 129 -13.59 15.65 -2.41
CA SER A 129 -14.74 15.63 -3.32
C SER A 129 -15.10 14.18 -3.70
N PRO A 130 -16.39 13.84 -3.83
CA PRO A 130 -16.82 12.58 -4.45
C PRO A 130 -16.27 12.37 -5.87
N ASP A 131 -15.96 13.45 -6.59
CA ASP A 131 -15.38 13.45 -7.94
C ASP A 131 -13.86 13.39 -7.95
N THR A 132 -13.19 13.27 -6.78
CA THR A 132 -11.74 13.09 -6.70
C THR A 132 -11.32 11.87 -7.52
N ILE A 133 -10.35 12.05 -8.42
CA ILE A 133 -9.85 10.95 -9.26
C ILE A 133 -9.09 9.94 -8.41
N CYS A 134 -9.46 8.70 -8.59
CA CYS A 134 -8.92 7.52 -7.92
C CYS A 134 -8.49 6.47 -8.95
N GLY A 135 -7.76 5.48 -8.51
CA GLY A 135 -7.41 4.33 -9.35
C GLY A 135 -7.23 3.06 -8.53
N THR A 136 -7.41 1.93 -9.20
CA THR A 136 -7.11 0.61 -8.66
C THR A 136 -6.16 -0.11 -9.59
N VAL A 137 -5.22 -0.87 -9.03
CA VAL A 137 -4.40 -1.81 -9.82
C VAL A 137 -4.39 -3.14 -9.09
N SER A 138 -4.81 -4.17 -9.77
CA SER A 138 -4.76 -5.56 -9.29
C SER A 138 -3.65 -6.34 -9.98
N ASN A 139 -3.12 -7.36 -9.30
CA ASN A 139 -2.08 -8.26 -9.81
C ASN A 139 -0.84 -7.55 -10.39
N ILE A 140 -0.38 -6.47 -9.77
CA ILE A 140 0.75 -5.66 -10.24
C ILE A 140 1.96 -6.55 -10.58
N ALA A 141 2.47 -6.41 -11.81
CA ALA A 141 3.58 -7.19 -12.38
C ALA A 141 3.33 -8.72 -12.38
N ARG A 142 2.08 -9.15 -12.52
CA ARG A 142 1.66 -10.56 -12.61
C ARG A 142 0.71 -10.75 -13.78
N ASP A 143 0.46 -12.02 -14.13
CA ASP A 143 -0.59 -12.36 -15.08
C ASP A 143 -1.95 -11.85 -14.58
N GLY A 144 -2.73 -11.23 -15.47
CA GLY A 144 -3.99 -10.61 -15.12
C GLY A 144 -3.85 -9.25 -14.43
N GLU A 145 -2.77 -8.51 -14.67
CA GLU A 145 -2.67 -7.11 -14.25
C GLU A 145 -3.78 -6.27 -14.88
N GLU A 146 -4.57 -5.62 -14.04
CA GLU A 146 -5.67 -4.74 -14.47
C GLU A 146 -5.60 -3.42 -13.72
N ALA A 147 -5.85 -2.31 -14.44
CA ALA A 147 -5.88 -0.97 -13.88
C ALA A 147 -7.16 -0.24 -14.31
N HIS A 148 -7.78 0.45 -13.36
CA HIS A 148 -8.98 1.26 -13.60
C HIS A 148 -8.79 2.64 -12.99
N VAL A 149 -9.22 3.68 -13.72
CA VAL A 149 -9.33 5.05 -13.22
C VAL A 149 -10.81 5.36 -13.04
N MET A 150 -11.18 5.97 -11.92
CA MET A 150 -12.55 6.23 -11.53
C MET A 150 -12.62 7.37 -10.52
N THR A 151 -13.82 7.82 -10.17
CA THR A 151 -14.05 8.79 -9.09
C THR A 151 -14.04 8.12 -7.72
N LEU A 152 -13.86 8.91 -6.65
CA LEU A 152 -13.94 8.42 -5.27
C LEU A 152 -15.33 7.83 -4.95
N LYS A 153 -16.39 8.41 -5.51
CA LYS A 153 -17.76 7.90 -5.41
C LYS A 153 -17.91 6.52 -6.03
N GLU A 154 -17.36 6.31 -7.22
CA GLU A 154 -17.40 5.00 -7.90
C GLU A 154 -16.51 3.98 -7.19
N LEU A 155 -15.33 4.40 -6.72
CA LEU A 155 -14.42 3.55 -5.93
C LEU A 155 -15.09 2.99 -4.69
N ARG A 156 -15.90 3.80 -4.01
CA ARG A 156 -16.65 3.42 -2.81
C ARG A 156 -17.49 2.14 -3.01
N ASP A 157 -18.07 2.01 -4.18
CA ASP A 157 -18.98 0.90 -4.52
C ASP A 157 -18.28 -0.21 -5.35
N THR A 158 -16.97 -0.05 -5.59
CA THR A 158 -16.17 -1.01 -6.35
C THR A 158 -15.76 -2.20 -5.48
N GLN A 159 -15.91 -3.41 -6.03
CA GLN A 159 -15.43 -4.64 -5.42
C GLN A 159 -13.93 -4.82 -5.71
N VAL A 160 -13.14 -5.02 -4.67
CA VAL A 160 -11.71 -5.28 -4.77
C VAL A 160 -11.31 -6.47 -3.92
N ASP A 161 -10.15 -7.04 -4.21
CA ASP A 161 -9.59 -8.14 -3.46
C ASP A 161 -8.29 -7.76 -2.72
N MET A 162 -7.64 -8.73 -2.11
CA MET A 162 -6.39 -8.52 -1.37
C MET A 162 -5.16 -8.32 -2.28
N PHE A 163 -5.28 -8.55 -3.59
CA PHE A 163 -4.22 -8.34 -4.58
C PHE A 163 -4.34 -6.96 -5.26
N THR A 164 -5.31 -6.17 -4.84
CA THR A 164 -5.56 -4.83 -5.36
C THR A 164 -4.89 -3.78 -4.48
N THR A 165 -4.21 -2.83 -5.11
CA THR A 165 -3.74 -1.59 -4.49
C THR A 165 -4.62 -0.46 -4.97
N VAL A 166 -5.08 0.38 -4.04
CA VAL A 166 -6.00 1.49 -4.32
C VAL A 166 -5.24 2.81 -4.19
N PHE A 167 -5.52 3.73 -5.09
CA PHE A 167 -4.95 5.07 -5.13
C PHE A 167 -6.08 6.10 -5.08
N ILE A 168 -6.06 6.98 -4.09
CA ILE A 168 -7.01 8.07 -3.94
C ILE A 168 -6.25 9.36 -4.14
N GLY A 169 -6.60 10.13 -5.15
CA GLY A 169 -5.95 11.38 -5.51
C GLY A 169 -6.12 12.49 -4.48
N ASN A 170 -5.47 13.61 -4.76
CA ASN A 170 -5.70 14.86 -4.05
C ASN A 170 -6.57 15.81 -4.88
N SER A 171 -6.79 17.05 -4.40
CA SER A 171 -7.61 18.07 -5.08
C SER A 171 -7.08 18.46 -6.47
N GLN A 172 -5.82 18.17 -6.79
CA GLN A 172 -5.19 18.50 -8.07
C GLN A 172 -5.11 17.30 -9.02
N THR A 173 -5.39 16.09 -8.54
CA THR A 173 -5.31 14.87 -9.36
C THR A 173 -6.34 14.91 -10.48
N LYS A 174 -5.91 14.58 -11.70
CA LYS A 174 -6.71 14.61 -12.92
C LYS A 174 -6.57 13.28 -13.67
N GLU A 175 -7.57 13.00 -14.47
CA GLU A 175 -7.46 12.01 -15.53
C GLU A 175 -6.92 12.71 -16.80
N ILE A 176 -5.80 12.22 -17.31
CA ILE A 176 -5.15 12.71 -18.54
C ILE A 176 -4.85 11.50 -19.42
N SER A 177 -5.45 11.45 -20.61
CA SER A 177 -5.25 10.32 -21.55
C SER A 177 -5.50 8.94 -20.92
N ASN A 178 -6.60 8.81 -20.19
CA ASN A 178 -6.98 7.61 -19.42
C ASN A 178 -5.94 7.20 -18.36
N LYS A 179 -5.14 8.15 -17.86
CA LYS A 179 -4.17 7.94 -16.79
C LYS A 179 -4.45 8.86 -15.60
N MET A 180 -4.20 8.35 -14.42
CA MET A 180 -4.27 9.10 -13.17
C MET A 180 -2.99 9.92 -12.99
N VAL A 181 -3.09 11.24 -12.97
CA VAL A 181 -1.94 12.14 -12.87
C VAL A 181 -2.19 13.20 -11.81
N THR A 182 -1.25 13.39 -10.91
CA THR A 182 -1.24 14.51 -9.96
C THR A 182 -0.22 15.53 -10.45
N PRO A 183 -0.64 16.68 -11.02
CA PRO A 183 0.28 17.68 -11.56
C PRO A 183 1.18 18.26 -10.48
N ARG A 184 2.44 18.52 -10.80
CA ARG A 184 3.38 19.16 -9.87
C ARG A 184 3.17 20.66 -9.73
N GLY A 185 2.34 21.27 -10.59
CA GLY A 185 2.05 22.70 -10.55
C GLY A 185 3.02 23.56 -11.38
N TYR A 186 3.70 22.98 -12.39
CA TYR A 186 4.47 23.77 -13.34
C TYR A 186 3.56 24.77 -14.07
N ARG A 187 4.05 26.01 -14.23
CA ARG A 187 3.36 27.04 -15.01
C ARG A 187 3.71 26.88 -16.48
N ASN A 188 2.73 27.10 -17.37
CA ASN A 188 2.91 27.06 -18.83
C ASN A 188 3.11 25.65 -19.42
N VAL A 189 2.41 24.64 -18.91
CA VAL A 189 2.34 23.31 -19.51
C VAL A 189 0.98 23.13 -20.19
#